data_867c5f98579d95f0951d389bb6d723ba
#
_entry.id   867c5f98579d95f0951d389bb6d723ba
#
_cell.length_a   1.000
_cell.length_b   1.000
_cell.length_c   1.000
_cell.angle_alpha   90.00
_cell.angle_beta   90.00
_cell.angle_gamma   90.00
#
_symmetry.space_group_name_H-M   'P 1'
#
loop_
_entity.id
_entity.type
_entity.pdbx_description
1 polymer ?
#
loop_
_entity_poly.entity_id
_entity_poly.type
_entity_poly.pdbx_seq_one_letter_code
_entity_poly.pdbx_strand_id
1 'polypeptide(L)'
;MKKSGLLTLCFSLWLLTGCSAQEIAEWNQKISDLGHQVSHTMNGGMQKREQREYDVVIPVDIDTAAARLRRYYGFEDVNAKIRALRQSGKESDQWAATAIAEESRGWEWEVTPGSYYKMGADMGKRNPPAHIVIELEKNGSRTHMYITYSASYSDTLTPEFVQEIFKTANDVAAGKRR
;
A
#
# COMPACT_ATOMS: atom_id res chain seq x y z
N MET A 1 -55.44 -41.87 1.21
CA MET A 1 -55.50 -40.82 2.26
C MET A 1 -54.10 -40.25 2.47
N LYS A 2 -54.04 -38.91 2.43
CA LYS A 2 -52.99 -37.99 2.92
C LYS A 2 -51.69 -37.98 2.13
N LYS A 3 -51.40 -36.97 1.30
CA LYS A 3 -51.14 -35.52 1.50
C LYS A 3 -49.69 -35.24 1.81
N SER A 4 -49.05 -34.52 0.88
CA SER A 4 -48.29 -33.31 1.05
C SER A 4 -46.83 -33.39 1.49
N GLY A 5 -46.00 -32.78 0.74
CA GLY A 5 -44.68 -32.37 1.12
C GLY A 5 -43.83 -31.78 -0.02
N LEU A 6 -44.44 -30.88 -0.79
CA LEU A 6 -43.71 -29.98 -1.67
C LEU A 6 -43.17 -28.83 -0.79
N LEU A 7 -41.90 -28.82 -0.48
CA LEU A 7 -41.30 -27.62 0.15
C LEU A 7 -39.84 -27.46 -0.32
N THR A 8 -39.71 -26.52 -1.24
CA THR A 8 -38.75 -25.40 -1.20
C THR A 8 -37.32 -25.71 -1.56
N LEU A 9 -37.12 -25.70 -2.87
CA LEU A 9 -35.84 -25.49 -3.49
C LEU A 9 -35.77 -24.00 -3.90
N CYS A 10 -35.49 -23.13 -2.93
CA CYS A 10 -35.30 -21.70 -3.17
C CYS A 10 -34.35 -21.15 -2.11
N PHE A 11 -33.05 -21.44 -2.23
CA PHE A 11 -32.06 -20.60 -1.52
C PHE A 11 -30.68 -20.89 -2.06
N SER A 12 -30.31 -20.32 -3.18
CA SER A 12 -28.91 -20.16 -3.54
C SER A 12 -28.73 -19.27 -4.77
N LEU A 13 -29.21 -18.02 -4.68
CA LEU A 13 -28.87 -16.99 -5.67
C LEU A 13 -28.66 -15.66 -4.96
N TRP A 14 -27.65 -15.64 -4.09
CA TRP A 14 -27.19 -14.36 -3.52
C TRP A 14 -25.70 -14.50 -3.30
N LEU A 15 -24.89 -14.07 -4.23
CA LEU A 15 -23.49 -13.66 -4.03
C LEU A 15 -22.86 -13.22 -5.37
N LEU A 16 -23.49 -12.23 -6.01
CA LEU A 16 -22.80 -11.39 -7.01
C LEU A 16 -23.13 -9.92 -6.70
N THR A 17 -22.74 -9.45 -5.55
CA THR A 17 -22.68 -8.02 -5.30
C THR A 17 -21.32 -7.54 -5.77
N GLY A 18 -21.23 -7.22 -7.05
CA GLY A 18 -20.17 -6.35 -7.55
C GLY A 18 -20.26 -5.00 -6.81
N CYS A 19 -19.12 -4.41 -6.50
CA CYS A 19 -19.04 -3.06 -5.92
C CYS A 19 -19.96 -2.11 -6.67
N SER A 20 -20.95 -1.58 -5.98
CA SER A 20 -21.93 -0.68 -6.55
C SER A 20 -21.30 0.70 -6.78
N ALA A 21 -21.77 1.43 -7.77
CA ALA A 21 -21.37 2.80 -8.03
C ALA A 21 -21.56 3.72 -6.80
N GLN A 22 -22.42 3.31 -5.86
CA GLN A 22 -22.64 4.01 -4.59
C GLN A 22 -21.46 3.87 -3.62
N GLU A 23 -20.81 2.71 -3.55
CA GLU A 23 -19.61 2.54 -2.71
C GLU A 23 -18.44 3.38 -3.23
N ILE A 24 -18.36 3.58 -4.55
CA ILE A 24 -17.36 4.46 -5.16
C ILE A 24 -17.64 5.93 -4.83
N ALA A 25 -18.92 6.33 -4.76
CA ALA A 25 -19.32 7.71 -4.43
C ALA A 25 -19.10 8.03 -2.94
N GLU A 26 -19.42 7.11 -2.04
CA GLU A 26 -19.12 7.24 -0.60
C GLU A 26 -17.61 7.28 -0.33
N TRP A 27 -16.86 6.55 -1.13
CA TRP A 27 -15.41 6.52 -1.08
C TRP A 27 -14.78 7.84 -1.51
N ASN A 28 -15.30 8.47 -2.59
CA ASN A 28 -14.89 9.81 -3.02
C ASN A 28 -15.17 10.88 -1.95
N GLN A 29 -16.26 10.75 -1.22
CA GLN A 29 -16.63 11.67 -0.16
C GLN A 29 -15.72 11.52 1.06
N LYS A 30 -15.39 10.31 1.47
CA LYS A 30 -14.42 10.04 2.55
C LYS A 30 -13.01 10.54 2.24
N ILE A 31 -12.54 10.42 1.00
CA ILE A 31 -11.24 10.96 0.58
C ILE A 31 -11.26 12.50 0.62
N SER A 32 -12.37 13.13 0.23
CA SER A 32 -12.53 14.58 0.30
C SER A 32 -12.48 15.10 1.74
N ASP A 33 -13.12 14.41 2.68
CA ASP A 33 -13.20 14.81 4.08
C ASP A 33 -11.88 14.57 4.84
N LEU A 34 -11.12 13.52 4.50
CA LEU A 34 -9.79 13.27 5.05
C LEU A 34 -8.73 14.27 4.56
N GLY A 35 -8.94 14.87 3.39
CA GLY A 35 -8.05 15.90 2.83
C GLY A 35 -7.94 17.18 3.66
N HIS A 36 -8.82 17.38 4.64
CA HIS A 36 -8.83 18.58 5.49
C HIS A 36 -8.15 18.43 6.85
N GLN A 37 -7.70 17.26 7.26
CA GLN A 37 -7.33 17.03 8.68
C GLN A 37 -5.85 16.79 8.99
N VAL A 38 -4.91 16.82 8.06
CA VAL A 38 -3.49 16.65 8.41
C VAL A 38 -2.62 17.76 7.83
N SER A 39 -2.69 18.94 8.43
CA SER A 39 -1.64 19.96 8.37
C SER A 39 -0.71 19.79 9.57
N HIS A 40 0.26 18.91 9.54
CA HIS A 40 1.36 18.96 10.48
C HIS A 40 2.58 19.59 9.84
N THR A 41 2.83 20.80 10.32
CA THR A 41 3.95 21.68 10.05
C THR A 41 5.25 21.03 10.53
N MET A 42 6.14 20.66 9.63
CA MET A 42 7.56 20.61 9.93
C MET A 42 8.28 21.63 9.08
N ASN A 43 8.81 22.62 9.79
CA ASN A 43 9.53 23.77 9.27
C ASN A 43 10.95 23.35 8.89
N GLY A 44 11.27 23.44 7.62
CA GLY A 44 12.62 23.24 7.08
C GLY A 44 12.55 23.08 5.59
N GLY A 45 12.83 24.13 4.82
CA GLY A 45 13.12 24.28 3.37
C GLY A 45 12.76 23.17 2.34
N MET A 46 12.02 22.15 2.69
CA MET A 46 11.51 21.13 1.77
C MET A 46 10.14 21.53 1.25
N GLN A 47 9.93 21.38 -0.05
CA GLN A 47 8.59 21.49 -0.63
C GLN A 47 7.62 20.63 0.18
N LYS A 48 6.53 21.28 0.66
CA LYS A 48 5.51 20.61 1.47
C LYS A 48 4.93 19.42 0.68
N ARG A 49 5.12 18.22 1.19
CA ARG A 49 4.44 17.03 0.64
C ARG A 49 3.02 16.98 1.19
N GLU A 50 2.06 16.74 0.32
CA GLU A 50 0.69 16.40 0.71
C GLU A 50 0.54 14.88 0.70
N GLN A 51 -0.33 14.37 1.58
CA GLN A 51 -0.57 12.94 1.74
C GLN A 51 -2.00 12.59 1.32
N ARG A 52 -2.15 11.37 0.82
CA ARG A 52 -3.42 10.71 0.55
C ARG A 52 -3.34 9.31 1.13
N GLU A 53 -4.41 8.89 1.79
CA GLU A 53 -4.46 7.62 2.52
C GLU A 53 -5.61 6.76 2.01
N TYR A 54 -5.43 5.46 2.10
CA TYR A 54 -6.44 4.48 1.75
C TYR A 54 -6.27 3.23 2.59
N ASP A 55 -7.39 2.66 3.04
CA ASP A 55 -7.41 1.40 3.74
C ASP A 55 -8.40 0.41 3.12
N VAL A 56 -8.07 -0.87 3.18
CA VAL A 56 -8.91 -1.93 2.62
C VAL A 56 -8.57 -3.29 3.25
N VAL A 57 -9.57 -4.15 3.34
CA VAL A 57 -9.38 -5.57 3.69
C VAL A 57 -9.38 -6.42 2.43
N ILE A 58 -8.26 -7.08 2.15
CA ILE A 58 -8.09 -7.97 0.99
C ILE A 58 -8.23 -9.44 1.40
N PRO A 59 -8.88 -10.30 0.56
CA PRO A 59 -9.14 -11.70 0.88
C PRO A 59 -7.91 -12.59 0.58
N VAL A 60 -6.76 -12.21 1.07
CA VAL A 60 -5.47 -12.89 0.87
C VAL A 60 -4.71 -12.88 2.19
N ASP A 61 -3.94 -13.90 2.48
CA ASP A 61 -3.06 -13.92 3.66
C ASP A 61 -1.95 -12.87 3.54
N ILE A 62 -1.46 -12.43 4.69
CA ILE A 62 -0.55 -11.30 4.78
C ILE A 62 0.80 -11.53 4.10
N ASP A 63 1.35 -12.75 4.20
CA ASP A 63 2.66 -13.07 3.62
C ASP A 63 2.59 -13.10 2.09
N THR A 64 1.49 -13.64 1.56
CA THR A 64 1.22 -13.62 0.11
C THR A 64 1.03 -12.19 -0.41
N ALA A 65 0.25 -11.36 0.29
CA ALA A 65 0.05 -9.96 -0.08
C ALA A 65 1.38 -9.20 -0.07
N ALA A 66 2.16 -9.33 1.01
CA ALA A 66 3.47 -8.70 1.16
C ALA A 66 4.46 -9.13 0.05
N ALA A 67 4.53 -10.43 -0.26
CA ALA A 67 5.41 -10.95 -1.31
C ALA A 67 5.07 -10.39 -2.70
N ARG A 68 3.78 -10.22 -3.01
CA ARG A 68 3.31 -9.63 -4.27
C ARG A 68 3.65 -8.16 -4.38
N LEU A 69 3.33 -7.38 -3.34
CA LEU A 69 3.63 -5.95 -3.28
C LEU A 69 5.14 -5.68 -3.34
N ARG A 70 5.91 -6.43 -2.55
CA ARG A 70 7.38 -6.35 -2.58
C ARG A 70 7.94 -6.55 -3.99
N ARG A 71 7.47 -7.58 -4.70
CA ARG A 71 7.92 -7.87 -6.07
C ARG A 71 7.53 -6.76 -7.05
N TYR A 72 6.33 -6.23 -6.92
CA TYR A 72 5.80 -5.23 -7.86
C TYR A 72 6.46 -3.86 -7.68
N TYR A 73 6.58 -3.39 -6.44
CA TYR A 73 7.14 -2.08 -6.11
C TYR A 73 8.67 -2.10 -5.90
N GLY A 74 9.28 -3.27 -5.84
CA GLY A 74 10.72 -3.39 -5.58
C GLY A 74 11.13 -3.07 -4.14
N PHE A 75 10.22 -3.22 -3.17
CA PHE A 75 10.54 -2.94 -1.77
C PHE A 75 11.67 -3.84 -1.27
N GLU A 76 12.68 -3.26 -0.64
CA GLU A 76 13.87 -3.94 -0.13
C GLU A 76 14.19 -3.53 1.31
N ASP A 77 14.77 -4.45 2.08
CA ASP A 77 15.44 -4.13 3.35
C ASP A 77 16.80 -3.47 3.06
N VAL A 78 16.74 -2.17 2.79
CA VAL A 78 17.92 -1.38 2.48
C VAL A 78 18.88 -1.32 3.67
N ASN A 79 18.36 -1.34 4.89
CA ASN A 79 19.19 -1.33 6.10
C ASN A 79 19.99 -2.63 6.23
N ALA A 80 19.40 -3.79 5.91
CA ALA A 80 20.14 -5.05 5.88
C ALA A 80 21.23 -5.03 4.80
N LYS A 81 20.94 -4.50 3.62
CA LYS A 81 21.92 -4.36 2.53
C LYS A 81 23.09 -3.43 2.92
N ILE A 82 22.80 -2.29 3.52
CA ILE A 82 23.83 -1.36 4.04
C ILE A 82 24.70 -2.04 5.10
N ARG A 83 24.07 -2.75 6.06
CA ARG A 83 24.81 -3.50 7.10
C ARG A 83 25.75 -4.53 6.48
N ALA A 84 25.27 -5.32 5.52
CA ALA A 84 26.07 -6.34 4.85
C ALA A 84 27.28 -5.75 4.13
N LEU A 85 27.10 -4.63 3.40
CA LEU A 85 28.19 -3.93 2.72
C LEU A 85 29.22 -3.39 3.71
N ARG A 86 28.80 -2.78 4.81
CA ARG A 86 29.70 -2.27 5.85
C ARG A 86 30.49 -3.38 6.54
N GLN A 87 29.91 -4.56 6.69
CA GLN A 87 30.57 -5.72 7.33
C GLN A 87 31.58 -6.43 6.41
N SER A 88 31.55 -6.19 5.10
CA SER A 88 32.47 -6.81 4.15
C SER A 88 33.94 -6.40 4.35
N GLY A 89 34.18 -5.24 5.00
CA GLY A 89 35.51 -4.67 5.22
C GLY A 89 36.19 -4.09 3.98
N LYS A 90 35.53 -4.12 2.81
CA LYS A 90 36.06 -3.57 1.56
C LYS A 90 35.74 -2.09 1.44
N GLU A 91 36.70 -1.28 1.05
CA GLU A 91 36.52 0.17 0.88
C GLU A 91 35.45 0.49 -0.19
N SER A 92 35.44 -0.23 -1.31
CA SER A 92 34.40 -0.10 -2.35
C SER A 92 32.99 -0.32 -1.81
N ASP A 93 32.82 -1.27 -0.90
CA ASP A 93 31.53 -1.61 -0.33
C ASP A 93 31.08 -0.56 0.70
N GLN A 94 32.02 0.10 1.38
CA GLN A 94 31.71 1.24 2.27
C GLN A 94 31.19 2.44 1.48
N TRP A 95 31.82 2.76 0.32
CA TRP A 95 31.31 3.78 -0.58
C TRP A 95 29.93 3.43 -1.13
N ALA A 96 29.73 2.18 -1.55
CA ALA A 96 28.42 1.69 -2.00
C ALA A 96 27.35 1.79 -0.89
N ALA A 97 27.69 1.43 0.35
CA ALA A 97 26.78 1.55 1.49
C ALA A 97 26.36 3.00 1.74
N THR A 98 27.31 3.94 1.60
CA THR A 98 27.01 5.38 1.78
C THR A 98 26.10 5.90 0.67
N ALA A 99 26.38 5.56 -0.60
CA ALA A 99 25.54 5.95 -1.73
C ALA A 99 24.12 5.41 -1.60
N ILE A 100 23.95 4.13 -1.24
CA ILE A 100 22.65 3.52 -1.01
C ILE A 100 21.90 4.19 0.14
N ALA A 101 22.58 4.51 1.25
CA ALA A 101 21.97 5.20 2.38
C ALA A 101 21.42 6.59 2.01
N GLU A 102 22.12 7.32 1.14
CA GLU A 102 21.65 8.62 0.65
C GLU A 102 20.47 8.47 -0.32
N GLU A 103 20.57 7.55 -1.27
CA GLU A 103 19.54 7.31 -2.30
C GLU A 103 18.23 6.80 -1.69
N SER A 104 18.30 5.94 -0.67
CA SER A 104 17.14 5.34 -0.01
C SER A 104 16.68 6.09 1.24
N ARG A 105 17.08 7.33 1.39
CA ARG A 105 16.65 8.14 2.54
C ARG A 105 15.13 8.26 2.59
N GLY A 106 14.54 7.78 3.70
CA GLY A 106 13.10 7.76 3.89
C GLY A 106 12.41 6.47 3.44
N TRP A 107 13.14 5.49 2.89
CA TRP A 107 12.57 4.17 2.65
C TRP A 107 12.28 3.46 3.97
N GLU A 108 11.14 2.80 4.01
CA GLU A 108 10.66 2.12 5.20
C GLU A 108 10.69 0.60 5.00
N TRP A 109 11.16 -0.10 6.04
CA TRP A 109 11.16 -1.55 6.07
C TRP A 109 11.07 -2.06 7.50
N GLU A 110 9.88 -2.53 7.88
CA GLU A 110 9.63 -3.21 9.13
C GLU A 110 8.82 -4.47 8.83
N VAL A 111 9.27 -5.62 9.32
CA VAL A 111 8.68 -6.91 8.98
C VAL A 111 8.61 -7.81 10.19
N THR A 112 7.38 -8.25 10.52
CA THR A 112 7.09 -9.35 11.43
C THR A 112 6.29 -10.39 10.65
N PRO A 113 6.94 -11.42 10.06
CA PRO A 113 6.29 -12.39 9.19
C PRO A 113 5.03 -13.00 9.83
N GLY A 114 3.97 -13.14 9.01
CA GLY A 114 2.69 -13.65 9.45
C GLY A 114 1.85 -12.72 10.30
N SER A 115 2.32 -11.49 10.60
CA SER A 115 1.63 -10.55 11.49
C SER A 115 1.57 -9.12 10.97
N TYR A 116 2.71 -8.55 10.56
CA TYR A 116 2.82 -7.14 10.18
C TYR A 116 3.93 -6.91 9.16
N TYR A 117 3.66 -6.03 8.20
CA TYR A 117 4.63 -5.53 7.22
C TYR A 117 4.44 -4.03 7.04
N LYS A 118 5.53 -3.27 7.08
CA LYS A 118 5.58 -1.87 6.65
C LYS A 118 6.69 -1.72 5.63
N MET A 119 6.33 -1.29 4.43
CA MET A 119 7.22 -1.19 3.29
C MET A 119 7.00 0.14 2.60
N GLY A 120 8.06 0.90 2.37
CA GLY A 120 7.97 2.19 1.72
C GLY A 120 9.15 2.47 0.82
N ALA A 121 8.90 3.17 -0.28
CA ALA A 121 9.90 3.58 -1.24
C ALA A 121 9.47 4.82 -2.05
N ASP A 122 10.44 5.48 -2.62
CA ASP A 122 10.20 6.57 -3.56
C ASP A 122 9.66 6.06 -4.90
N MET A 123 8.79 6.85 -5.50
CA MET A 123 8.12 6.56 -6.77
C MET A 123 8.42 7.63 -7.81
N GLY A 124 8.72 7.17 -9.03
CA GLY A 124 8.93 8.06 -10.17
C GLY A 124 10.32 8.67 -10.22
N LYS A 125 10.51 9.61 -11.17
CA LYS A 125 11.82 10.23 -11.47
C LYS A 125 11.86 11.73 -11.15
N ARG A 126 10.80 12.26 -10.54
CA ARG A 126 10.74 13.70 -10.17
C ARG A 126 11.62 13.97 -8.94
N ASN A 127 11.99 15.22 -8.76
CA ASN A 127 12.73 15.67 -7.59
C ASN A 127 11.97 16.82 -6.90
N PRO A 128 11.46 16.64 -5.67
CA PRO A 128 11.48 15.39 -4.91
C PRO A 128 10.57 14.32 -5.52
N PRO A 129 10.90 13.02 -5.38
CA PRO A 129 10.05 11.94 -5.85
C PRO A 129 8.77 11.85 -5.00
N ALA A 130 7.71 11.28 -5.55
CA ALA A 130 6.58 10.85 -4.73
C ALA A 130 7.01 9.66 -3.86
N HIS A 131 6.29 9.42 -2.77
CA HIS A 131 6.61 8.35 -1.83
C HIS A 131 5.37 7.53 -1.54
N ILE A 132 5.51 6.21 -1.49
CA ILE A 132 4.45 5.30 -1.10
C ILE A 132 4.89 4.48 0.11
N VAL A 133 4.00 4.35 1.09
CA VAL A 133 4.13 3.44 2.23
C VAL A 133 2.93 2.51 2.22
N ILE A 134 3.18 1.22 2.34
CA ILE A 134 2.14 0.19 2.45
C ILE A 134 2.36 -0.55 3.76
N GLU A 135 1.34 -0.50 4.62
CA GLU A 135 1.31 -1.24 5.87
C GLU A 135 0.28 -2.37 5.76
N LEU A 136 0.66 -3.55 6.18
CA LEU A 136 -0.19 -4.74 6.19
C LEU A 136 -0.31 -5.26 7.61
N GLU A 137 -1.54 -5.53 8.02
CA GLU A 137 -1.86 -6.16 9.30
C GLU A 137 -2.68 -7.43 9.09
N LYS A 138 -2.38 -8.44 9.89
CA LYS A 138 -3.13 -9.69 9.85
C LYS A 138 -4.55 -9.46 10.36
N ASN A 139 -5.54 -9.87 9.56
CA ASN A 139 -6.96 -9.84 9.92
C ASN A 139 -7.59 -11.24 9.72
N GLY A 140 -7.33 -12.14 10.66
CA GLY A 140 -7.69 -13.55 10.53
C GLY A 140 -6.97 -14.24 9.38
N SER A 141 -7.72 -14.74 8.39
CA SER A 141 -7.19 -15.29 7.13
C SER A 141 -7.03 -14.25 6.02
N ARG A 142 -7.37 -13.00 6.30
CA ARG A 142 -7.31 -11.85 5.38
C ARG A 142 -6.24 -10.88 5.83
N THR A 143 -5.99 -9.86 5.04
CA THR A 143 -5.05 -8.79 5.32
C THR A 143 -5.77 -7.46 5.33
N HIS A 144 -5.55 -6.64 6.36
CA HIS A 144 -5.87 -5.23 6.35
C HIS A 144 -4.66 -4.49 5.76
N MET A 145 -4.89 -3.69 4.74
CA MET A 145 -3.85 -2.94 4.04
C MET A 145 -4.13 -1.45 4.15
N TYR A 146 -3.16 -0.71 4.64
CA TYR A 146 -3.14 0.75 4.67
C TYR A 146 -2.13 1.25 3.67
N ILE A 147 -2.48 2.27 2.89
CA ILE A 147 -1.59 2.88 1.91
C ILE A 147 -1.52 4.37 2.20
N THR A 148 -0.32 4.89 2.35
CA THR A 148 -0.04 6.32 2.39
C THR A 148 0.76 6.69 1.15
N TYR A 149 0.19 7.57 0.33
CA TYR A 149 0.87 8.15 -0.81
C TYR A 149 1.13 9.63 -0.55
N SER A 150 2.36 10.08 -0.74
CA SER A 150 2.76 11.48 -0.54
C SER A 150 3.51 12.04 -1.74
N ALA A 151 3.17 13.27 -2.13
CA ALA A 151 3.81 13.96 -3.24
C ALA A 151 3.83 15.48 -3.04
N SER A 152 4.71 16.17 -3.78
CA SER A 152 4.83 17.63 -3.76
C SER A 152 4.22 18.30 -4.99
N TYR A 153 3.82 17.54 -6.00
CA TYR A 153 3.30 18.05 -7.27
C TYR A 153 1.80 17.82 -7.37
N SER A 154 1.04 18.88 -7.60
CA SER A 154 -0.44 18.86 -7.62
C SER A 154 -1.01 17.92 -8.69
N ASP A 155 -0.34 17.76 -9.84
CA ASP A 155 -0.77 16.86 -10.91
C ASP A 155 -0.69 15.37 -10.53
N THR A 156 0.15 15.03 -9.54
CA THR A 156 0.25 13.68 -8.98
C THR A 156 -0.65 13.46 -7.76
N LEU A 157 -1.41 14.47 -7.36
CA LEU A 157 -2.32 14.46 -6.21
C LEU A 157 -3.79 14.57 -6.63
N THR A 158 -4.07 14.56 -7.94
CA THR A 158 -5.46 14.56 -8.43
C THR A 158 -6.16 13.28 -7.99
N PRO A 159 -7.47 13.32 -7.72
CA PRO A 159 -8.22 12.14 -7.28
C PRO A 159 -8.04 10.94 -8.22
N GLU A 160 -8.08 11.17 -9.54
CA GLU A 160 -7.96 10.12 -10.55
C GLU A 160 -6.58 9.45 -10.50
N PHE A 161 -5.51 10.25 -10.36
CA PHE A 161 -4.15 9.72 -10.29
C PHE A 161 -3.94 8.88 -9.03
N VAL A 162 -4.39 9.40 -7.88
CA VAL A 162 -4.24 8.72 -6.57
C VAL A 162 -5.08 7.44 -6.52
N GLN A 163 -6.31 7.46 -7.06
CA GLN A 163 -7.15 6.27 -7.16
C GLN A 163 -6.50 5.15 -7.98
N GLU A 164 -5.83 5.49 -9.08
CA GLU A 164 -5.14 4.47 -9.89
C GLU A 164 -3.96 3.84 -9.11
N ILE A 165 -3.23 4.63 -8.29
CA ILE A 165 -2.19 4.10 -7.40
C ILE A 165 -2.79 3.11 -6.40
N PHE A 166 -3.84 3.50 -5.69
CA PHE A 166 -4.48 2.68 -4.67
C PHE A 166 -5.11 1.42 -5.27
N LYS A 167 -5.80 1.57 -6.41
CA LYS A 167 -6.34 0.44 -7.15
C LYS A 167 -5.25 -0.52 -7.61
N THR A 168 -4.13 -0.01 -8.10
CA THR A 168 -2.99 -0.82 -8.51
C THR A 168 -2.44 -1.62 -7.33
N ALA A 169 -2.21 -0.99 -6.19
CA ALA A 169 -1.72 -1.68 -5.00
C ALA A 169 -2.69 -2.76 -4.52
N ASN A 170 -3.99 -2.47 -4.50
CA ASN A 170 -5.02 -3.44 -4.16
C ASN A 170 -5.04 -4.63 -5.14
N ASP A 171 -5.02 -4.38 -6.44
CA ASP A 171 -5.05 -5.41 -7.47
C ASP A 171 -3.79 -6.29 -7.43
N VAL A 172 -2.61 -5.70 -7.14
CA VAL A 172 -1.36 -6.44 -6.94
C VAL A 172 -1.45 -7.32 -5.70
N ALA A 173 -1.82 -6.77 -4.55
CA ALA A 173 -1.94 -7.51 -3.30
C ALA A 173 -2.95 -8.66 -3.43
N ALA A 174 -4.10 -8.42 -4.05
CA ALA A 174 -5.12 -9.42 -4.32
C ALA A 174 -4.71 -10.45 -5.41
N GLY A 175 -3.64 -10.20 -6.17
CA GLY A 175 -3.16 -11.09 -7.24
C GLY A 175 -3.88 -10.94 -8.57
N LYS A 176 -4.61 -9.86 -8.76
CA LYS A 176 -5.28 -9.51 -10.03
C LYS A 176 -4.32 -8.85 -11.03
N ARG A 177 -3.19 -8.32 -10.55
CA ARG A 177 -2.14 -7.69 -11.35
C ARG A 177 -0.76 -8.26 -10.95
N ARG A 178 0.15 -8.38 -11.94
CA ARG A 178 1.54 -8.86 -11.76
C ARG A 178 2.54 -7.82 -12.25
#